data_ab173a20a801ed1286de403fa8b50f51
#
_entry.id   ab173a20a801ed1286de403fa8b50f51
#
_cell.length_a   1.000
_cell.length_b   1.000
_cell.length_c   1.000
_cell.angle_alpha   90.00
_cell.angle_beta   90.00
_cell.angle_gamma   90.00
#
_symmetry.space_group_name_H-M   'P 1'
#
loop_
_entity.id
_entity.type
_entity.pdbx_description
1 polymer ?
#
loop_
_entity_poly.entity_id
_entity_poly.type
_entity_poly.pdbx_seq_one_letter_code
_entity_poly.pdbx_strand_id
1 'polypeptide(L)'
;KITTSLNNIIIARCIVIAGGAGSFVPRKPKINNFEEYEGKSVFYSIKDKSMFYGKKIVIAGGGDSALDWTNELASSAEVTLIHRRKEFRAAPDSVEKMLDLELKGKIKFKIGQLLSVKGNQGMISEIICENEDKEFSIAADYLLPFYGLKMELGPIAKWGINLYENWIKVDTEKFE
;
A
#
# COMPACT_ATOMS: atom_id res chain seq x y z
N LYS A 1 8.90 -29.91 -16.75
CA LYS A 1 9.95 -29.66 -15.75
C LYS A 1 9.74 -28.29 -15.15
N ILE A 2 9.67 -28.19 -13.82
CA ILE A 2 9.61 -26.93 -13.06
C ILE A 2 10.86 -26.84 -12.20
N THR A 3 11.44 -25.65 -12.10
CA THR A 3 12.51 -25.35 -11.14
C THR A 3 11.97 -24.35 -10.12
N THR A 4 12.09 -24.67 -8.83
CA THR A 4 11.65 -23.79 -7.74
C THR A 4 12.72 -22.72 -7.42
N SER A 5 12.38 -21.73 -6.63
CA SER A 5 13.33 -20.71 -6.12
C SER A 5 14.45 -21.31 -5.24
N LEU A 6 14.25 -22.53 -4.72
CA LEU A 6 15.24 -23.29 -3.96
C LEU A 6 16.05 -24.25 -4.85
N ASN A 7 15.99 -24.10 -6.18
CA ASN A 7 16.63 -24.94 -7.18
C ASN A 7 16.18 -26.42 -7.18
N ASN A 8 15.07 -26.75 -6.54
CA ASN A 8 14.49 -28.08 -6.64
C ASN A 8 13.87 -28.27 -8.02
N ILE A 9 14.10 -29.43 -8.61
CA ILE A 9 13.55 -29.81 -9.92
C ILE A 9 12.39 -30.76 -9.72
N ILE A 10 11.24 -30.38 -10.29
CA ILE A 10 10.02 -31.19 -10.31
C ILE A 10 9.74 -31.59 -11.75
N ILE A 11 9.58 -32.90 -12.00
CA ILE A 11 9.17 -33.43 -13.28
C ILE A 11 7.74 -33.94 -13.12
N ALA A 12 6.81 -33.37 -13.89
CA ALA A 12 5.40 -33.77 -13.90
C ALA A 12 4.90 -33.94 -15.33
N ARG A 13 3.89 -34.79 -15.52
CA ARG A 13 3.18 -34.94 -16.80
C ARG A 13 2.19 -33.81 -17.05
N CYS A 14 1.60 -33.30 -15.98
CA CYS A 14 0.64 -32.21 -16.00
C CYS A 14 0.93 -31.22 -14.86
N ILE A 15 0.57 -29.96 -15.06
CA ILE A 15 0.66 -28.90 -14.07
C ILE A 15 -0.69 -28.23 -14.01
N VAL A 16 -1.26 -28.15 -12.80
CA VAL A 16 -2.48 -27.39 -12.55
C VAL A 16 -2.10 -26.05 -11.95
N ILE A 17 -2.44 -24.95 -12.65
CA ILE A 17 -2.23 -23.58 -12.15
C ILE A 17 -3.51 -23.15 -11.46
N ALA A 18 -3.48 -23.09 -10.13
CA ALA A 18 -4.60 -22.68 -9.29
C ALA A 18 -4.20 -21.44 -8.44
N GLY A 19 -3.41 -20.54 -9.02
CA GLY A 19 -2.85 -19.37 -8.35
C GLY A 19 -3.79 -18.16 -8.24
N GLY A 20 -5.06 -18.30 -8.67
CA GLY A 20 -6.01 -17.19 -8.70
C GLY A 20 -5.44 -16.01 -9.51
N ALA A 21 -5.52 -14.80 -8.96
CA ALA A 21 -4.99 -13.58 -9.58
C ALA A 21 -3.45 -13.41 -9.38
N GLY A 22 -2.77 -14.40 -8.84
CA GLY A 22 -1.34 -14.31 -8.50
C GLY A 22 -1.09 -13.70 -7.12
N SER A 23 0.05 -13.06 -6.96
CA SER A 23 0.39 -12.35 -5.72
C SER A 23 -0.12 -10.91 -5.72
N PHE A 24 -0.53 -10.44 -4.54
CA PHE A 24 -0.90 -9.05 -4.34
C PHE A 24 0.34 -8.26 -3.93
N VAL A 25 0.71 -7.27 -4.75
CA VAL A 25 1.86 -6.40 -4.51
C VAL A 25 1.36 -4.98 -4.26
N PRO A 26 1.78 -4.32 -3.17
CA PRO A 26 1.40 -2.94 -2.91
C PRO A 26 1.83 -2.00 -4.04
N ARG A 27 0.95 -1.06 -4.39
CA ARG A 27 1.32 0.03 -5.29
C ARG A 27 2.18 1.02 -4.52
N LYS A 28 3.40 1.21 -5.00
CA LYS A 28 4.35 2.13 -4.39
C LYS A 28 4.10 3.56 -4.86
N PRO A 29 4.32 4.57 -4.01
CA PRO A 29 4.39 5.96 -4.45
C PRO A 29 5.56 6.14 -5.43
N LYS A 30 5.39 7.04 -6.39
CA LYS A 30 6.45 7.39 -7.36
C LYS A 30 7.35 8.48 -6.77
N ILE A 31 8.18 8.12 -5.83
CA ILE A 31 9.07 9.01 -5.08
C ILE A 31 10.49 8.49 -5.20
N ASN A 32 11.45 9.35 -5.48
CA ASN A 32 12.86 8.97 -5.55
C ASN A 32 13.41 8.59 -4.17
N ASN A 33 14.32 7.61 -4.15
CA ASN A 33 15.01 7.12 -2.95
C ASN A 33 14.07 6.61 -1.86
N PHE A 34 12.89 6.13 -2.25
CA PHE A 34 11.86 5.67 -1.33
C PHE A 34 12.16 4.28 -0.76
N GLU A 35 12.87 3.45 -1.51
CA GLU A 35 13.16 2.05 -1.19
C GLU A 35 14.01 1.89 0.08
N GLU A 36 14.87 2.85 0.40
CA GLU A 36 15.71 2.78 1.60
C GLU A 36 14.91 2.83 2.91
N TYR A 37 13.68 3.36 2.86
CA TYR A 37 12.77 3.49 4.00
C TYR A 37 11.83 2.28 4.17
N GLU A 38 11.71 1.44 3.12
CA GLU A 38 10.82 0.28 3.14
C GLU A 38 11.24 -0.75 4.19
N GLY A 39 10.27 -1.20 4.97
CA GLY A 39 10.50 -2.14 6.07
C GLY A 39 11.16 -1.55 7.33
N LYS A 40 11.51 -0.25 7.32
CA LYS A 40 12.06 0.47 8.47
C LYS A 40 11.09 1.54 8.99
N SER A 41 10.69 2.47 8.14
CA SER A 41 9.73 3.53 8.46
C SER A 41 8.60 3.66 7.45
N VAL A 42 8.61 2.86 6.37
CA VAL A 42 7.53 2.73 5.40
C VAL A 42 6.98 1.31 5.42
N PHE A 43 5.68 1.17 5.64
CA PHE A 43 5.01 -0.12 5.69
C PHE A 43 3.73 -0.11 4.86
N TYR A 44 3.51 -1.18 4.09
CA TYR A 44 2.31 -1.38 3.27
C TYR A 44 1.26 -2.25 3.95
N SER A 45 1.60 -2.82 5.08
CA SER A 45 0.71 -3.60 5.93
C SER A 45 1.14 -3.48 7.39
N ILE A 46 0.18 -3.52 8.29
CA ILE A 46 0.44 -3.43 9.72
C ILE A 46 0.26 -4.83 10.31
N LYS A 47 1.34 -5.37 10.88
CA LYS A 47 1.32 -6.66 11.60
C LYS A 47 1.21 -6.46 13.09
N ASP A 48 1.86 -5.43 13.61
CA ASP A 48 1.84 -5.04 15.01
C ASP A 48 1.63 -3.53 15.10
N LYS A 49 0.50 -3.12 15.65
CA LYS A 49 0.16 -1.70 15.80
C LYS A 49 0.90 -1.02 16.95
N SER A 50 1.46 -1.77 17.88
CA SER A 50 2.14 -1.20 19.05
C SER A 50 3.37 -0.39 18.68
N MET A 51 4.03 -0.70 17.57
CA MET A 51 5.17 0.05 17.06
C MET A 51 4.86 1.51 16.70
N PHE A 52 3.60 1.84 16.52
CA PHE A 52 3.12 3.19 16.14
C PHE A 52 2.66 4.03 17.34
N TYR A 53 2.58 3.48 18.54
CA TYR A 53 2.07 4.19 19.71
C TYR A 53 2.93 5.41 20.06
N GLY A 54 2.28 6.57 20.21
CA GLY A 54 2.94 7.85 20.48
C GLY A 54 3.78 8.40 19.33
N LYS A 55 3.65 7.84 18.12
CA LYS A 55 4.41 8.23 16.94
C LYS A 55 3.62 9.15 16.01
N LYS A 56 4.33 9.90 15.17
CA LYS A 56 3.78 10.71 14.10
C LYS A 56 3.67 9.86 12.84
N ILE A 57 2.44 9.59 12.42
CA ILE A 57 2.17 8.69 11.28
C ILE A 57 1.49 9.47 10.18
N VAL A 58 2.02 9.35 8.98
CA VAL A 58 1.32 9.79 7.77
C VAL A 58 0.73 8.55 7.08
N ILE A 59 -0.58 8.58 6.87
CA ILE A 59 -1.30 7.57 6.10
C ILE A 59 -1.68 8.21 4.76
N ALA A 60 -1.25 7.59 3.66
CA ALA A 60 -1.52 8.11 2.33
C ALA A 60 -2.46 7.18 1.56
N GLY A 61 -3.65 7.67 1.23
CA GLY A 61 -4.66 6.88 0.52
C GLY A 61 -6.08 7.38 0.75
N GLY A 62 -7.05 6.77 0.09
CA GLY A 62 -8.46 7.16 0.20
C GLY A 62 -9.43 5.98 0.00
N GLY A 63 -8.94 4.75 0.17
CA GLY A 63 -9.75 3.53 0.21
C GLY A 63 -9.88 3.00 1.63
N ASP A 64 -10.59 1.86 1.78
CA ASP A 64 -10.91 1.24 3.07
C ASP A 64 -9.68 1.09 3.97
N SER A 65 -8.59 0.49 3.47
CA SER A 65 -7.38 0.29 4.28
C SER A 65 -6.80 1.59 4.85
N ALA A 66 -6.84 2.69 4.10
CA ALA A 66 -6.32 3.98 4.58
C ALA A 66 -7.20 4.54 5.70
N LEU A 67 -8.52 4.50 5.53
CA LEU A 67 -9.45 5.05 6.52
C LEU A 67 -9.56 4.17 7.76
N ASP A 68 -9.60 2.85 7.59
CA ASP A 68 -9.67 1.92 8.72
C ASP A 68 -8.45 2.05 9.64
N TRP A 69 -7.25 2.13 9.06
CA TRP A 69 -6.03 2.34 9.86
C TRP A 69 -5.94 3.76 10.43
N THR A 70 -6.45 4.78 9.73
CA THR A 70 -6.57 6.13 10.28
C THR A 70 -7.46 6.14 11.52
N ASN A 71 -8.63 5.51 11.43
CA ASN A 71 -9.60 5.42 12.51
C ASN A 71 -9.07 4.57 13.69
N GLU A 72 -8.36 3.48 13.40
CA GLU A 72 -7.81 2.60 14.42
C GLU A 72 -6.67 3.24 15.21
N LEU A 73 -5.76 3.95 14.53
CA LEU A 73 -4.57 4.54 15.15
C LEU A 73 -4.83 5.91 15.80
N ALA A 74 -5.97 6.54 15.54
CA ALA A 74 -6.31 7.88 16.02
C ALA A 74 -6.25 8.05 17.55
N SER A 75 -6.44 6.96 18.31
CA SER A 75 -6.41 6.97 19.78
C SER A 75 -5.01 6.77 20.37
N SER A 76 -4.06 6.29 19.57
CA SER A 76 -2.75 5.83 20.08
C SER A 76 -1.56 6.50 19.40
N ALA A 77 -1.77 7.28 18.34
CA ALA A 77 -0.74 7.94 17.56
C ALA A 77 -1.18 9.33 17.06
N GLU A 78 -0.22 10.16 16.65
CA GLU A 78 -0.50 11.41 15.94
C GLU A 78 -0.69 11.13 14.45
N VAL A 79 -1.93 10.92 14.02
CA VAL A 79 -2.23 10.53 12.63
C VAL A 79 -2.51 11.74 11.75
N THR A 80 -1.83 11.80 10.60
CA THR A 80 -2.18 12.68 9.49
C THR A 80 -2.57 11.82 8.28
N LEU A 81 -3.84 11.88 7.88
CA LEU A 81 -4.30 11.31 6.63
C LEU A 81 -4.04 12.28 5.49
N ILE A 82 -3.42 11.80 4.42
CA ILE A 82 -3.27 12.57 3.18
C ILE A 82 -3.96 11.86 2.02
N HIS A 83 -4.78 12.59 1.28
CA HIS A 83 -5.42 12.10 0.06
C HIS A 83 -5.46 13.20 -0.99
N ARG A 84 -5.36 12.81 -2.28
CA ARG A 84 -5.28 13.76 -3.41
C ARG A 84 -6.55 14.57 -3.67
N ARG A 85 -7.69 14.23 -3.04
CA ARG A 85 -9.00 14.86 -3.23
C ARG A 85 -9.87 14.68 -1.99
N LYS A 86 -11.04 15.36 -1.96
CA LYS A 86 -11.98 15.27 -0.83
C LYS A 86 -12.80 13.98 -0.80
N GLU A 87 -13.02 13.38 -1.98
CA GLU A 87 -13.85 12.19 -2.12
C GLU A 87 -13.05 10.92 -1.83
N PHE A 88 -13.60 10.09 -0.97
CA PHE A 88 -13.04 8.80 -0.60
C PHE A 88 -13.74 7.65 -1.34
N ARG A 89 -13.03 6.53 -1.50
CA ARG A 89 -13.58 5.27 -2.03
C ARG A 89 -13.90 4.26 -0.94
N ALA A 90 -13.61 4.61 0.30
CA ALA A 90 -13.87 3.77 1.46
C ALA A 90 -15.37 3.68 1.76
N ALA A 91 -15.73 2.72 2.59
CA ALA A 91 -17.08 2.55 3.10
C ALA A 91 -17.57 3.85 3.78
N PRO A 92 -18.84 4.26 3.57
CA PRO A 92 -19.38 5.49 4.14
C PRO A 92 -19.17 5.62 5.66
N ASP A 93 -19.36 4.54 6.40
CA ASP A 93 -19.19 4.53 7.86
C ASP A 93 -17.74 4.84 8.27
N SER A 94 -16.73 4.32 7.53
CA SER A 94 -15.32 4.62 7.79
C SER A 94 -14.99 6.09 7.49
N VAL A 95 -15.63 6.66 6.46
CA VAL A 95 -15.47 8.08 6.11
C VAL A 95 -16.09 8.97 7.20
N GLU A 96 -17.33 8.68 7.64
CA GLU A 96 -18.02 9.44 8.68
C GLU A 96 -17.20 9.44 9.98
N LYS A 97 -16.71 8.28 10.40
CA LYS A 97 -15.87 8.14 11.59
C LYS A 97 -14.58 8.95 11.47
N MET A 98 -13.93 8.93 10.32
CA MET A 98 -12.71 9.71 10.07
C MET A 98 -12.98 11.22 10.17
N LEU A 99 -14.08 11.70 9.58
CA LEU A 99 -14.47 13.12 9.65
C LEU A 99 -14.80 13.56 11.08
N ASP A 100 -15.48 12.72 11.85
CA ASP A 100 -15.75 12.97 13.28
C ASP A 100 -14.46 13.07 14.10
N LEU A 101 -13.48 12.19 13.82
CA LEU A 101 -12.17 12.23 14.46
C LEU A 101 -11.37 13.51 14.08
N GLU A 102 -11.48 13.97 12.83
CA GLU A 102 -10.87 15.22 12.39
C GLU A 102 -11.51 16.41 13.10
N LEU A 103 -12.85 16.47 13.14
CA LEU A 103 -13.59 17.55 13.86
C LEU A 103 -13.22 17.62 15.35
N LYS A 104 -12.96 16.47 15.97
CA LYS A 104 -12.50 16.37 17.37
C LYS A 104 -11.00 16.68 17.55
N GLY A 105 -10.29 16.98 16.47
CA GLY A 105 -8.85 17.24 16.49
C GLY A 105 -7.99 16.01 16.86
N LYS A 106 -8.52 14.79 16.70
CA LYS A 106 -7.82 13.53 16.99
C LYS A 106 -6.91 13.11 15.87
N ILE A 107 -7.22 13.51 14.66
CA ILE A 107 -6.41 13.33 13.45
C ILE A 107 -6.32 14.64 12.68
N LYS A 108 -5.43 14.68 11.68
CA LYS A 108 -5.36 15.75 10.68
C LYS A 108 -5.65 15.16 9.31
N PHE A 109 -6.55 15.78 8.56
CA PHE A 109 -6.73 15.44 7.15
C PHE A 109 -6.13 16.55 6.28
N LYS A 110 -5.36 16.17 5.27
CA LYS A 110 -4.75 17.07 4.29
C LYS A 110 -4.99 16.58 2.87
N ILE A 111 -5.38 17.51 2.01
CA ILE A 111 -5.47 17.23 0.58
C ILE A 111 -4.09 17.45 -0.03
N GLY A 112 -3.62 16.48 -0.81
CA GLY A 112 -2.34 16.57 -1.50
C GLY A 112 -1.80 15.21 -1.93
N GLN A 113 -0.64 15.24 -2.56
CA GLN A 113 0.11 14.08 -3.03
C GLN A 113 1.50 14.07 -2.39
N LEU A 114 2.07 12.89 -2.22
CA LEU A 114 3.44 12.75 -1.75
C LEU A 114 4.39 13.12 -2.89
N LEU A 115 5.36 14.00 -2.62
CA LEU A 115 6.44 14.38 -3.54
C LEU A 115 7.75 13.69 -3.21
N SER A 116 8.15 13.77 -1.94
CA SER A 116 9.41 13.19 -1.46
C SER A 116 9.37 12.89 0.03
N VAL A 117 10.34 12.13 0.49
CA VAL A 117 10.59 11.88 1.91
C VAL A 117 11.98 12.38 2.27
N LYS A 118 12.15 12.89 3.48
CA LYS A 118 13.43 13.23 4.07
C LYS A 118 13.63 12.39 5.33
N GLY A 119 14.86 11.99 5.55
CA GLY A 119 15.23 11.18 6.69
C GLY A 119 16.68 10.75 6.60
N ASN A 120 17.07 9.86 7.46
CA ASN A 120 18.43 9.32 7.52
C ASN A 120 18.40 7.85 7.90
N GLN A 121 19.28 7.05 7.29
CA GLN A 121 19.46 5.60 7.56
C GLN A 121 18.16 4.77 7.47
N GLY A 122 17.23 5.20 6.60
CA GLY A 122 15.93 4.57 6.41
C GLY A 122 14.86 4.95 7.42
N MET A 123 15.12 5.95 8.27
CA MET A 123 14.13 6.53 9.19
C MET A 123 13.65 7.86 8.64
N ILE A 124 12.33 7.99 8.44
CA ILE A 124 11.69 9.23 7.99
C ILE A 124 11.69 10.24 9.14
N SER A 125 11.91 11.50 8.80
CA SER A 125 11.70 12.66 9.70
C SER A 125 10.66 13.62 9.17
N GLU A 126 10.50 13.70 7.84
CA GLU A 126 9.61 14.64 7.17
C GLU A 126 9.12 14.08 5.83
N ILE A 127 7.88 14.36 5.49
CA ILE A 127 7.29 14.03 4.20
C ILE A 127 6.91 15.34 3.51
N ILE A 128 7.41 15.52 2.29
CA ILE A 128 7.07 16.66 1.45
C ILE A 128 5.88 16.27 0.59
N CYS A 129 4.89 17.13 0.60
CA CYS A 129 3.63 16.95 -0.12
C CYS A 129 3.33 18.17 -0.98
N GLU A 130 2.46 17.99 -1.96
CA GLU A 130 2.01 19.04 -2.88
C GLU A 130 0.49 19.07 -2.95
N ASN A 131 -0.07 20.25 -2.99
CA ASN A 131 -1.46 20.52 -3.34
C ASN A 131 -1.55 21.82 -4.15
N GLU A 132 -2.13 21.77 -5.34
CA GLU A 132 -2.31 22.94 -6.22
C GLU A 132 -1.02 23.75 -6.41
N ASP A 133 0.08 23.09 -6.78
CA ASP A 133 1.42 23.63 -6.98
C ASP A 133 2.04 24.31 -5.72
N LYS A 134 1.48 24.06 -4.53
CA LYS A 134 2.04 24.50 -3.26
C LYS A 134 2.59 23.33 -2.48
N GLU A 135 3.88 23.39 -2.22
CA GLU A 135 4.53 22.41 -1.37
C GLU A 135 4.27 22.70 0.11
N PHE A 136 4.11 21.64 0.88
CA PHE A 136 4.06 21.69 2.33
C PHE A 136 4.71 20.44 2.91
N SER A 137 5.15 20.53 4.16
CA SER A 137 5.79 19.41 4.83
C SER A 137 4.97 18.90 6.02
N ILE A 138 5.17 17.63 6.34
CA ILE A 138 4.56 16.94 7.46
C ILE A 138 5.66 16.19 8.20
N ALA A 139 5.90 16.52 9.46
CA ALA A 139 6.79 15.74 10.31
C ALA A 139 6.21 14.34 10.55
N ALA A 140 7.00 13.30 10.33
CA ALA A 140 6.56 11.93 10.43
C ALA A 140 7.68 11.00 10.89
N ASP A 141 7.33 10.02 11.72
CA ASP A 141 8.19 8.88 12.07
C ASP A 141 7.94 7.71 11.11
N TYR A 142 6.70 7.57 10.62
CA TYR A 142 6.26 6.48 9.76
C TYR A 142 5.36 6.95 8.62
N LEU A 143 5.45 6.25 7.49
CA LEU A 143 4.55 6.41 6.35
C LEU A 143 3.88 5.08 6.00
N LEU A 144 2.55 5.11 5.87
CA LEU A 144 1.71 3.98 5.49
C LEU A 144 1.02 4.31 4.15
N PRO A 145 1.61 3.97 2.99
CA PRO A 145 1.03 4.26 1.69
C PRO A 145 0.05 3.18 1.27
N PHE A 146 -1.24 3.43 1.43
CA PHE A 146 -2.34 2.54 1.04
C PHE A 146 -2.92 2.93 -0.33
N TYR A 147 -2.13 2.77 -1.39
CA TYR A 147 -2.51 3.09 -2.77
C TYR A 147 -3.20 1.94 -3.51
N GLY A 148 -3.58 0.89 -2.76
CA GLY A 148 -4.15 -0.33 -3.27
C GLY A 148 -3.08 -1.34 -3.69
N LEU A 149 -3.56 -2.45 -4.20
CA LEU A 149 -2.76 -3.59 -4.60
C LEU A 149 -2.78 -3.72 -6.13
N LYS A 150 -1.73 -4.28 -6.68
CA LYS A 150 -1.70 -4.83 -8.05
C LYS A 150 -1.51 -6.34 -7.96
N MET A 151 -2.09 -7.02 -8.91
CA MET A 151 -1.94 -8.46 -9.04
C MET A 151 -0.76 -8.76 -9.97
N GLU A 152 0.08 -9.71 -9.59
CA GLU A 152 1.22 -10.15 -10.40
C GLU A 152 1.28 -11.67 -10.42
N LEU A 153 1.33 -12.24 -11.62
CA LEU A 153 1.47 -13.69 -11.82
C LEU A 153 2.88 -14.19 -11.45
N GLY A 154 3.84 -13.26 -11.24
CA GLY A 154 5.20 -13.60 -10.89
C GLY A 154 5.89 -14.44 -11.96
N PRO A 155 6.65 -15.49 -11.58
CA PRO A 155 7.37 -16.34 -12.53
C PRO A 155 6.47 -17.04 -13.56
N ILE A 156 5.21 -17.31 -13.22
CA ILE A 156 4.24 -17.96 -14.11
C ILE A 156 4.03 -17.17 -15.40
N ALA A 157 4.06 -15.84 -15.33
CA ALA A 157 3.94 -14.98 -16.51
C ALA A 157 5.04 -15.22 -17.56
N LYS A 158 6.18 -15.84 -17.17
CA LYS A 158 7.32 -16.13 -18.04
C LYS A 158 7.33 -17.58 -18.56
N TRP A 159 6.30 -18.36 -18.31
CA TRP A 159 6.24 -19.78 -18.72
C TRP A 159 5.81 -20.01 -20.17
N GLY A 160 5.54 -18.91 -20.92
CA GLY A 160 5.11 -19.00 -22.32
C GLY A 160 3.63 -19.34 -22.48
N ILE A 161 2.83 -19.22 -21.44
CA ILE A 161 1.37 -19.37 -21.48
C ILE A 161 0.71 -18.11 -22.07
N ASN A 162 -0.45 -18.29 -22.69
CA ASN A 162 -1.21 -17.18 -23.25
C ASN A 162 -1.78 -16.30 -22.14
N LEU A 163 -1.41 -15.03 -22.15
CA LEU A 163 -1.91 -14.02 -21.22
C LEU A 163 -2.78 -13.00 -21.93
N TYR A 164 -3.81 -12.54 -21.25
CA TYR A 164 -4.54 -11.32 -21.57
C TYR A 164 -4.36 -10.35 -20.41
N GLU A 165 -3.65 -9.25 -20.63
CA GLU A 165 -3.14 -8.38 -19.58
C GLU A 165 -2.35 -9.17 -18.51
N ASN A 166 -2.89 -9.27 -17.27
CA ASN A 166 -2.31 -10.05 -16.17
C ASN A 166 -3.09 -11.34 -15.86
N TRP A 167 -3.93 -11.79 -16.78
CA TRP A 167 -4.75 -12.99 -16.60
C TRP A 167 -4.29 -14.10 -17.52
N ILE A 168 -4.29 -15.33 -17.02
CA ILE A 168 -4.07 -16.51 -17.85
C ILE A 168 -5.32 -16.70 -18.70
N LYS A 169 -5.16 -16.69 -20.03
CA LYS A 169 -6.25 -16.98 -20.96
C LYS A 169 -6.51 -18.49 -20.95
N VAL A 170 -7.72 -18.87 -20.63
CA VAL A 170 -8.14 -20.28 -20.58
C VAL A 170 -9.40 -20.51 -21.39
N ASP A 171 -9.52 -21.71 -21.95
CA ASP A 171 -10.79 -22.25 -22.43
C ASP A 171 -11.59 -22.69 -21.20
N THR A 172 -12.75 -22.05 -20.94
CA THR A 172 -13.54 -22.30 -19.73
C THR A 172 -14.29 -23.63 -19.74
N GLU A 173 -14.36 -24.33 -20.89
CA GLU A 173 -14.95 -25.65 -21.00
C GLU A 173 -13.90 -26.75 -20.77
N LYS A 174 -12.68 -26.55 -21.26
CA LYS A 174 -11.59 -27.53 -21.20
C LYS A 174 -10.59 -27.26 -20.09
N PHE A 175 -10.57 -26.06 -19.54
CA PHE A 175 -9.63 -25.57 -18.53
C PHE A 175 -8.15 -25.60 -18.97
N GLU A 176 -7.89 -25.38 -20.27
CA GLU A 176 -6.57 -25.33 -20.89
C GLU A 176 -6.33 -24.05 -21.73
#